data_847b501552a318bd095172ce28165fcb
#
_entry.id   847b501552a318bd095172ce28165fcb
#
_cell.length_a   1.000
_cell.length_b   1.000
_cell.length_c   1.000
_cell.angle_alpha   90.00
_cell.angle_beta   90.00
_cell.angle_gamma   90.00
#
_symmetry.space_group_name_H-M   'P 1'
#
loop_
_entity.id
_entity.type
_entity.pdbx_description
1 polymer ?
#
loop_
_entity_poly.entity_id
_entity_poly.type
_entity_poly.pdbx_seq_one_letter_code
_entity_poly.pdbx_strand_id
1 'polypeptide(L)'
;AVDSAGNVRTWRFPVRVDACRLSVSGGDTLEWSGGMKVNISAAAAPGAKIKFLWERGSWSKWGVIQAASESAACTWTPPSSGSYTLYADVTVGGLTSTSRLPVRISEDYSVDGLSAKASDGGSPLLGDRCSLALTASGNSGSVRYKFVWEQGGWSRWGTIRQLGPEASCDWVPEVAGDVNILVDAVDSAGNVRTWRFPVRV
;
A
#
# COMPACT_ATOMS: atom_id res chain seq x y z
N ALA A 1 -34.43 5.85 36.05
CA ALA A 1 -34.66 6.76 37.15
C ALA A 1 -36.14 6.75 37.54
N VAL A 2 -36.43 6.85 38.81
CA VAL A 2 -37.79 6.92 39.37
C VAL A 2 -37.89 8.26 40.09
N ASP A 3 -38.92 9.04 39.80
CA ASP A 3 -39.18 10.30 40.50
C ASP A 3 -39.92 10.08 41.84
N SER A 4 -40.10 11.14 42.62
CA SER A 4 -40.79 11.06 43.94
C SER A 4 -42.26 10.69 43.83
N ALA A 5 -42.87 10.75 42.65
CA ALA A 5 -44.23 10.34 42.37
C ALA A 5 -44.33 8.89 41.85
N GLY A 6 -43.19 8.17 41.76
CA GLY A 6 -43.13 6.79 41.28
C GLY A 6 -43.08 6.65 39.76
N ASN A 7 -42.95 7.74 38.99
CA ASN A 7 -42.86 7.65 37.54
C ASN A 7 -41.50 7.13 37.13
N VAL A 8 -41.47 6.14 36.24
CA VAL A 8 -40.25 5.53 35.73
C VAL A 8 -39.92 6.16 34.37
N ARG A 9 -38.71 6.69 34.25
CA ARG A 9 -38.10 7.08 32.97
C ARG A 9 -36.90 6.19 32.66
N THR A 10 -36.92 5.58 31.48
CA THR A 10 -35.86 4.73 30.98
C THR A 10 -35.14 5.46 29.86
N TRP A 11 -33.81 5.62 29.99
CA TRP A 11 -32.96 6.13 28.93
C TRP A 11 -32.16 4.97 28.33
N ARG A 12 -32.10 4.90 27.01
CA ARG A 12 -31.24 3.97 26.29
C ARG A 12 -30.03 4.73 25.76
N PHE A 13 -28.86 4.36 26.19
CA PHE A 13 -27.61 4.85 25.66
C PHE A 13 -27.04 3.76 24.76
N PRO A 14 -26.86 4.01 23.43
CA PRO A 14 -26.18 3.07 22.57
C PRO A 14 -24.70 3.02 23.00
N VAL A 15 -24.25 1.90 23.49
CA VAL A 15 -22.85 1.64 23.78
C VAL A 15 -22.35 0.67 22.72
N ARG A 16 -21.35 1.10 21.95
CA ARG A 16 -20.64 0.20 21.05
C ARG A 16 -19.58 -0.54 21.88
N VAL A 17 -19.73 -1.83 22.05
CA VAL A 17 -18.75 -2.69 22.65
C VAL A 17 -18.00 -3.36 21.51
N ASP A 18 -16.77 -2.96 21.26
CA ASP A 18 -15.89 -3.68 20.35
C ASP A 18 -15.45 -4.97 21.04
N ALA A 19 -15.72 -6.11 20.43
CA ALA A 19 -15.42 -7.42 21.01
C ALA A 19 -13.91 -7.66 21.15
N CYS A 20 -13.10 -7.03 20.30
CA CYS A 20 -11.65 -7.05 20.41
C CYS A 20 -11.02 -5.84 19.70
N ARG A 21 -9.78 -5.58 20.06
CA ARG A 21 -8.91 -4.65 19.33
C ARG A 21 -7.88 -5.46 18.54
N LEU A 22 -7.99 -5.41 17.22
CA LEU A 22 -7.06 -6.05 16.30
C LEU A 22 -5.85 -5.14 16.06
N SER A 23 -4.66 -5.69 16.05
CA SER A 23 -3.41 -4.97 15.78
C SER A 23 -2.43 -5.84 15.00
N VAL A 24 -1.51 -5.18 14.30
CA VAL A 24 -0.44 -5.79 13.50
C VAL A 24 0.89 -5.19 13.95
N SER A 25 1.92 -6.02 14.08
CA SER A 25 3.27 -5.53 14.35
C SER A 25 3.81 -4.77 13.12
N GLY A 26 4.40 -3.60 13.36
CA GLY A 26 4.90 -2.72 12.31
C GLY A 26 3.88 -1.71 11.76
N GLY A 27 2.62 -1.73 12.27
CA GLY A 27 1.57 -0.81 11.85
C GLY A 27 0.73 -1.31 10.68
N ASP A 28 -0.05 -0.43 10.09
CA ASP A 28 -1.00 -0.75 9.01
C ASP A 28 -0.40 -0.65 7.60
N THR A 29 0.84 -0.18 7.50
CA THR A 29 1.61 -0.10 6.25
C THR A 29 2.93 -0.83 6.44
N LEU A 30 3.15 -1.90 5.68
CA LEU A 30 4.30 -2.79 5.78
C LEU A 30 4.99 -2.89 4.42
N GLU A 31 6.33 -3.01 4.43
CA GLU A 31 7.11 -3.30 3.23
C GLU A 31 7.21 -4.81 3.03
N TRP A 32 6.82 -5.26 1.83
CA TRP A 32 6.80 -6.68 1.50
C TRP A 32 8.18 -7.17 1.07
N SER A 33 8.62 -8.24 1.73
CA SER A 33 9.73 -9.07 1.27
C SER A 33 9.25 -10.52 1.14
N GLY A 34 9.77 -11.25 0.18
CA GLY A 34 9.33 -12.63 -0.06
C GLY A 34 9.37 -13.49 1.20
N GLY A 35 8.24 -14.07 1.57
CA GLY A 35 8.10 -14.90 2.76
C GLY A 35 8.04 -14.14 4.09
N MET A 36 7.82 -12.80 4.08
CA MET A 36 7.70 -12.01 5.29
C MET A 36 6.64 -12.58 6.23
N LYS A 37 6.89 -12.44 7.51
CA LYS A 37 5.97 -12.86 8.58
C LYS A 37 5.44 -11.63 9.30
N VAL A 38 4.12 -11.52 9.36
CA VAL A 38 3.41 -10.44 10.04
C VAL A 38 2.75 -11.00 11.29
N ASN A 39 3.10 -10.47 12.45
CA ASN A 39 2.46 -10.87 13.70
C ASN A 39 1.17 -10.08 13.88
N ILE A 40 0.08 -10.80 14.07
CA ILE A 40 -1.27 -10.26 14.29
C ILE A 40 -1.65 -10.59 15.72
N SER A 41 -2.29 -9.66 16.41
CA SER A 41 -2.82 -9.89 17.76
C SER A 41 -4.20 -9.25 17.92
N ALA A 42 -5.01 -9.85 18.78
CA ALA A 42 -6.34 -9.37 19.12
C ALA A 42 -6.50 -9.32 20.65
N ALA A 43 -6.72 -8.12 21.19
CA ALA A 43 -7.07 -7.99 22.59
C ALA A 43 -8.55 -8.32 22.78
N ALA A 44 -8.86 -9.45 23.40
CA ALA A 44 -10.22 -9.94 23.64
C ALA A 44 -10.40 -10.38 25.09
N ALA A 45 -11.65 -10.61 25.50
CA ALA A 45 -11.98 -11.11 26.83
C ALA A 45 -11.36 -12.50 27.09
N PRO A 46 -11.04 -12.84 28.35
CA PRO A 46 -10.58 -14.19 28.72
C PRO A 46 -11.56 -15.27 28.29
N GLY A 47 -11.05 -16.40 27.80
CA GLY A 47 -11.87 -17.54 27.29
C GLY A 47 -12.52 -17.32 25.92
N ALA A 48 -12.22 -16.20 25.25
CA ALA A 48 -12.66 -15.99 23.88
C ALA A 48 -11.96 -16.96 22.92
N LYS A 49 -12.70 -17.47 21.94
CA LYS A 49 -12.13 -18.17 20.79
C LYS A 49 -12.01 -17.19 19.62
N ILE A 50 -10.81 -17.08 19.07
CA ILE A 50 -10.49 -16.11 18.03
C ILE A 50 -10.10 -16.85 16.75
N LYS A 51 -10.74 -16.48 15.62
CA LYS A 51 -10.40 -16.92 14.27
C LYS A 51 -9.85 -15.70 13.52
N PHE A 52 -8.68 -15.85 12.91
CA PHE A 52 -8.09 -14.80 12.08
C PHE A 52 -8.24 -15.12 10.61
N LEU A 53 -8.64 -14.11 9.82
CA LEU A 53 -8.82 -14.21 8.38
C LEU A 53 -8.18 -13.00 7.69
N TRP A 54 -7.92 -13.15 6.41
CA TRP A 54 -7.58 -12.06 5.52
C TRP A 54 -8.49 -12.06 4.30
N GLU A 55 -8.72 -10.90 3.74
CA GLU A 55 -9.37 -10.74 2.44
C GLU A 55 -8.65 -9.67 1.61
N ARG A 56 -8.84 -9.74 0.29
CA ARG A 56 -8.36 -8.79 -0.69
C ARG A 56 -9.39 -8.61 -1.79
N GLY A 57 -9.60 -7.36 -2.23
CA GLY A 57 -10.48 -7.06 -3.36
C GLY A 57 -11.94 -7.42 -3.10
N SER A 58 -12.51 -6.94 -1.98
CA SER A 58 -13.90 -7.18 -1.60
C SER A 58 -14.29 -8.66 -1.67
N TRP A 59 -13.50 -9.50 -0.98
CA TRP A 59 -13.67 -10.97 -0.88
C TRP A 59 -13.40 -11.74 -2.18
N SER A 60 -12.87 -11.12 -3.22
CA SER A 60 -12.45 -11.84 -4.42
C SER A 60 -11.33 -12.86 -4.14
N LYS A 61 -10.49 -12.57 -3.14
CA LYS A 61 -9.48 -13.48 -2.58
C LYS A 61 -9.51 -13.38 -1.06
N TRP A 62 -9.52 -14.51 -0.39
CA TRP A 62 -9.53 -14.56 1.07
C TRP A 62 -8.93 -15.87 1.58
N GLY A 63 -8.60 -15.91 2.86
CA GLY A 63 -8.10 -17.11 3.49
C GLY A 63 -8.17 -17.07 5.01
N VAL A 64 -8.09 -18.24 5.62
CA VAL A 64 -7.98 -18.40 7.06
C VAL A 64 -6.50 -18.37 7.43
N ILE A 65 -6.14 -17.46 8.31
CA ILE A 65 -4.79 -17.36 8.89
C ILE A 65 -4.67 -18.35 10.05
N GLN A 66 -5.66 -18.32 10.95
CA GLN A 66 -5.77 -19.21 12.09
C GLN A 66 -7.22 -19.62 12.30
N ALA A 67 -7.47 -20.91 12.47
CA ALA A 67 -8.77 -21.42 12.90
C ALA A 67 -9.12 -20.94 14.32
N ALA A 68 -10.39 -21.00 14.69
CA ALA A 68 -10.86 -20.55 16.00
C ALA A 68 -10.11 -21.28 17.13
N SER A 69 -9.42 -20.52 17.97
CA SER A 69 -8.63 -20.99 19.10
C SER A 69 -8.61 -19.94 20.23
N GLU A 70 -8.10 -20.29 21.39
CA GLU A 70 -7.91 -19.35 22.49
C GLU A 70 -6.64 -18.47 22.33
N SER A 71 -5.83 -18.73 21.28
CA SER A 71 -4.65 -17.91 21.03
C SER A 71 -5.07 -16.52 20.51
N ALA A 72 -4.67 -15.52 21.27
CA ALA A 72 -4.90 -14.12 20.95
C ALA A 72 -3.90 -13.55 19.92
N ALA A 73 -2.96 -14.36 19.43
CA ALA A 73 -1.97 -13.94 18.47
C ALA A 73 -1.66 -15.05 17.45
N CYS A 74 -1.33 -14.67 16.24
CA CYS A 74 -0.87 -15.57 15.19
C CYS A 74 0.12 -14.86 14.26
N THR A 75 0.77 -15.65 13.41
CA THR A 75 1.65 -15.14 12.36
C THR A 75 1.00 -15.38 11.00
N TRP A 76 1.00 -14.36 10.18
CA TRP A 76 0.50 -14.38 8.81
C TRP A 76 1.63 -14.17 7.82
N THR A 77 1.65 -14.96 6.75
CA THR A 77 2.51 -14.73 5.58
C THR A 77 1.62 -14.24 4.45
N PRO A 78 1.68 -12.94 4.10
CA PRO A 78 0.92 -12.42 2.97
C PRO A 78 1.29 -13.13 1.68
N PRO A 79 0.33 -13.48 0.81
CA PRO A 79 0.64 -14.16 -0.45
C PRO A 79 1.32 -13.25 -1.49
N SER A 80 1.18 -11.94 -1.35
CA SER A 80 1.81 -10.93 -2.25
C SER A 80 1.72 -9.54 -1.60
N SER A 81 2.33 -8.53 -2.21
CA SER A 81 2.02 -7.12 -1.94
C SER A 81 0.54 -6.81 -2.23
N GLY A 82 -0.02 -5.78 -1.62
CA GLY A 82 -1.39 -5.34 -1.86
C GLY A 82 -2.09 -4.75 -0.64
N SER A 83 -3.33 -4.30 -0.87
CA SER A 83 -4.22 -3.87 0.20
C SER A 83 -5.06 -5.05 0.67
N TYR A 84 -5.02 -5.29 1.95
CA TYR A 84 -5.72 -6.37 2.63
C TYR A 84 -6.62 -5.82 3.73
N THR A 85 -7.66 -6.57 4.06
CA THR A 85 -8.38 -6.39 5.31
C THR A 85 -8.18 -7.65 6.14
N LEU A 86 -7.66 -7.48 7.34
CA LEU A 86 -7.57 -8.55 8.33
C LEU A 86 -8.83 -8.53 9.20
N TYR A 87 -9.29 -9.71 9.57
CA TYR A 87 -10.46 -9.89 10.43
C TYR A 87 -10.10 -10.75 11.63
N ALA A 88 -10.69 -10.43 12.77
CA ALA A 88 -10.74 -11.29 13.92
C ALA A 88 -12.20 -11.55 14.30
N ASP A 89 -12.65 -12.78 14.09
CA ASP A 89 -13.94 -13.26 14.58
C ASP A 89 -13.74 -13.76 16.01
N VAL A 90 -14.34 -13.07 16.97
CA VAL A 90 -14.20 -13.36 18.40
C VAL A 90 -15.52 -13.93 18.92
N THR A 91 -15.45 -15.13 19.46
CA THR A 91 -16.62 -15.86 20.02
C THR A 91 -16.48 -16.00 21.53
N VAL A 92 -17.47 -15.49 22.25
CA VAL A 92 -17.59 -15.62 23.72
C VAL A 92 -19.01 -16.01 24.05
N GLY A 93 -19.20 -17.07 24.84
CA GLY A 93 -20.54 -17.51 25.27
C GLY A 93 -21.49 -17.85 24.11
N GLY A 94 -20.97 -18.29 22.97
CA GLY A 94 -21.75 -18.57 21.77
C GLY A 94 -22.10 -17.35 20.91
N LEU A 95 -21.75 -16.14 21.30
CA LEU A 95 -21.91 -14.93 20.51
C LEU A 95 -20.61 -14.61 19.78
N THR A 96 -20.72 -14.30 18.49
CA THR A 96 -19.57 -13.92 17.66
C THR A 96 -19.64 -12.45 17.27
N SER A 97 -18.52 -11.74 17.40
CA SER A 97 -18.32 -10.39 16.91
C SER A 97 -17.07 -10.33 16.05
N THR A 98 -17.08 -9.50 15.01
CA THR A 98 -15.99 -9.37 14.06
C THR A 98 -15.35 -7.99 14.15
N SER A 99 -14.03 -7.95 14.37
CA SER A 99 -13.20 -6.76 14.22
C SER A 99 -12.44 -6.83 12.90
N ARG A 100 -12.18 -5.66 12.30
CA ARG A 100 -11.46 -5.54 11.02
C ARG A 100 -10.36 -4.50 11.09
N LEU A 101 -9.26 -4.75 10.38
CA LEU A 101 -8.12 -3.85 10.27
C LEU A 101 -7.64 -3.83 8.82
N PRO A 102 -7.72 -2.69 8.13
CA PRO A 102 -7.08 -2.54 6.82
C PRO A 102 -5.56 -2.54 6.99
N VAL A 103 -4.85 -3.28 6.13
CA VAL A 103 -3.39 -3.36 6.12
C VAL A 103 -2.92 -3.21 4.68
N ARG A 104 -1.95 -2.33 4.46
CA ARG A 104 -1.30 -2.16 3.16
C ARG A 104 0.09 -2.78 3.20
N ILE A 105 0.37 -3.65 2.24
CA ILE A 105 1.66 -4.28 2.04
C ILE A 105 2.20 -3.81 0.69
N SER A 106 3.25 -2.99 0.71
CA SER A 106 3.91 -2.46 -0.48
C SER A 106 5.17 -3.27 -0.77
N GLU A 107 5.54 -3.39 -2.04
CA GLU A 107 6.83 -3.99 -2.40
C GLU A 107 7.97 -3.09 -1.91
N ASP A 108 9.03 -3.74 -1.41
CA ASP A 108 10.28 -3.07 -1.07
C ASP A 108 11.06 -2.80 -2.36
N TYR A 109 10.87 -1.60 -2.92
CA TYR A 109 11.66 -1.12 -4.05
C TYR A 109 11.90 0.38 -3.94
N SER A 110 13.02 0.83 -4.49
CA SER A 110 13.37 2.25 -4.62
C SER A 110 13.85 2.56 -6.03
N VAL A 111 13.61 3.78 -6.48
CA VAL A 111 14.26 4.34 -7.66
C VAL A 111 15.34 5.31 -7.15
N ASP A 112 16.59 4.90 -7.27
CA ASP A 112 17.72 5.57 -6.64
C ASP A 112 18.30 6.67 -7.53
N GLY A 113 18.01 6.65 -8.84
CA GLY A 113 18.47 7.66 -9.77
C GLY A 113 17.90 7.54 -11.17
N LEU A 114 18.05 8.62 -11.93
CA LEU A 114 17.77 8.70 -13.36
C LEU A 114 19.00 9.22 -14.10
N SER A 115 19.43 8.47 -15.10
CA SER A 115 20.40 8.93 -16.10
C SER A 115 19.65 9.43 -17.32
N ALA A 116 19.92 10.66 -17.78
CA ALA A 116 19.41 11.22 -19.01
C ALA A 116 20.61 11.61 -19.89
N LYS A 117 20.79 10.94 -21.04
CA LYS A 117 21.95 11.13 -21.90
C LYS A 117 21.55 11.26 -23.37
N ALA A 118 22.14 12.21 -24.08
CA ALA A 118 22.11 12.26 -25.53
C ALA A 118 22.82 11.06 -26.16
N SER A 119 22.66 10.86 -27.45
CA SER A 119 23.26 9.73 -28.20
C SER A 119 24.78 9.73 -28.19
N ASP A 120 25.42 10.88 -28.01
CA ASP A 120 26.86 11.06 -27.87
C ASP A 120 27.34 10.89 -26.40
N GLY A 121 26.44 10.61 -25.48
CA GLY A 121 26.71 10.48 -24.04
C GLY A 121 26.69 11.80 -23.27
N GLY A 122 26.46 12.93 -23.93
CA GLY A 122 26.36 14.27 -23.34
C GLY A 122 25.01 14.55 -22.69
N SER A 123 24.77 15.81 -22.36
CA SER A 123 23.50 16.27 -21.82
C SER A 123 22.40 16.24 -22.89
N PRO A 124 21.14 16.04 -22.53
CA PRO A 124 20.00 16.16 -23.44
C PRO A 124 19.95 17.52 -24.12
N LEU A 125 19.69 17.52 -25.43
CA LEU A 125 19.50 18.73 -26.22
C LEU A 125 18.08 18.76 -26.82
N LEU A 126 17.56 19.99 -27.02
CA LEU A 126 16.26 20.19 -27.62
C LEU A 126 16.17 19.54 -29.00
N GLY A 127 15.17 18.71 -29.23
CA GLY A 127 14.93 18.01 -30.47
C GLY A 127 15.78 16.77 -30.73
N ASP A 128 16.82 16.50 -29.92
CA ASP A 128 17.67 15.35 -30.09
C ASP A 128 17.16 14.14 -29.29
N ARG A 129 17.35 12.95 -29.84
CA ARG A 129 17.00 11.72 -29.14
C ARG A 129 17.98 11.47 -28.00
N CYS A 130 17.45 11.30 -26.79
CA CYS A 130 18.21 10.93 -25.62
C CYS A 130 17.62 9.66 -24.97
N SER A 131 18.46 8.97 -24.20
CA SER A 131 18.07 7.80 -23.43
C SER A 131 17.87 8.18 -21.97
N LEU A 132 16.75 7.75 -21.42
CA LEU A 132 16.45 7.79 -19.98
C LEU A 132 16.62 6.38 -19.42
N ALA A 133 17.38 6.23 -18.34
CA ALA A 133 17.58 4.96 -17.68
C ALA A 133 17.52 5.13 -16.14
N LEU A 134 16.70 4.31 -15.50
CA LEU A 134 16.56 4.30 -14.03
C LEU A 134 17.63 3.38 -13.42
N THR A 135 18.11 3.81 -12.26
CA THR A 135 18.76 2.92 -11.30
C THR A 135 17.73 2.63 -10.21
N ALA A 136 17.42 1.35 -10.03
CA ALA A 136 16.45 0.91 -9.03
C ALA A 136 17.06 -0.20 -8.16
N SER A 137 16.66 -0.23 -6.90
CA SER A 137 17.09 -1.23 -5.92
C SER A 137 15.89 -1.91 -5.27
N GLY A 138 16.15 -2.98 -4.50
CA GLY A 138 15.11 -3.79 -3.86
C GLY A 138 14.45 -4.80 -4.81
N ASN A 139 13.24 -5.25 -4.48
CA ASN A 139 12.49 -6.25 -5.25
C ASN A 139 11.75 -5.61 -6.44
N SER A 140 12.49 -5.11 -7.42
CA SER A 140 11.94 -4.36 -8.56
C SER A 140 11.41 -5.23 -9.71
N GLY A 141 11.50 -6.56 -9.62
CA GLY A 141 11.22 -7.47 -10.75
C GLY A 141 9.77 -7.51 -11.25
N SER A 142 8.81 -7.01 -10.46
CA SER A 142 7.39 -6.92 -10.83
C SER A 142 6.90 -5.48 -10.99
N VAL A 143 7.81 -4.51 -10.82
CA VAL A 143 7.48 -3.09 -10.91
C VAL A 143 7.39 -2.66 -12.38
N ARG A 144 6.40 -1.87 -12.71
CA ARG A 144 6.23 -1.23 -14.02
C ARG A 144 6.41 0.27 -13.88
N TYR A 145 6.99 0.90 -14.89
CA TYR A 145 7.37 2.30 -14.87
C TYR A 145 6.64 3.09 -15.96
N LYS A 146 6.18 4.31 -15.60
CA LYS A 146 5.68 5.33 -16.52
C LYS A 146 6.58 6.55 -16.41
N PHE A 147 6.94 7.15 -17.54
CA PHE A 147 7.76 8.34 -17.60
C PHE A 147 6.94 9.52 -18.11
N VAL A 148 7.03 10.63 -17.42
CA VAL A 148 6.36 11.90 -17.75
C VAL A 148 7.38 13.02 -17.61
N TRP A 149 7.36 14.01 -18.48
CA TRP A 149 8.10 15.23 -18.28
C TRP A 149 7.15 16.38 -17.88
N GLU A 150 7.63 17.31 -17.07
CA GLU A 150 6.92 18.55 -16.74
C GLU A 150 7.89 19.72 -16.61
N GLN A 151 7.40 20.92 -16.89
CA GLN A 151 8.10 22.18 -16.74
C GLN A 151 7.17 23.24 -16.16
N GLY A 152 7.73 24.10 -15.28
CA GLY A 152 6.99 25.25 -14.75
C GLY A 152 5.78 24.88 -13.90
N GLY A 153 5.89 23.87 -13.05
CA GLY A 153 4.80 23.45 -12.16
C GLY A 153 3.56 22.94 -12.91
N TRP A 154 3.77 22.05 -13.89
CA TRP A 154 2.75 21.47 -14.77
C TRP A 154 2.13 22.42 -15.80
N SER A 155 2.71 23.61 -16.00
CA SER A 155 2.26 24.51 -17.07
C SER A 155 2.50 23.92 -18.47
N ARG A 156 3.53 23.09 -18.62
CA ARG A 156 3.84 22.25 -19.79
C ARG A 156 4.22 20.85 -19.32
N TRP A 157 3.67 19.84 -19.97
CA TRP A 157 3.96 18.45 -19.63
C TRP A 157 3.62 17.51 -20.79
N GLY A 158 4.18 16.32 -20.73
CA GLY A 158 3.87 15.27 -21.69
C GLY A 158 4.26 13.89 -21.19
N THR A 159 3.63 12.85 -21.73
CA THR A 159 4.00 11.47 -21.46
C THR A 159 5.12 11.06 -22.40
N ILE A 160 6.27 10.67 -21.82
CA ILE A 160 7.40 10.13 -22.57
C ILE A 160 7.12 8.66 -22.90
N ARG A 161 6.70 7.90 -21.88
CA ARG A 161 6.39 6.49 -22.03
C ARG A 161 5.23 6.09 -21.13
N GLN A 162 4.31 5.29 -21.67
CA GLN A 162 3.23 4.67 -20.90
C GLN A 162 3.77 3.55 -19.98
N LEU A 163 2.94 3.13 -19.05
CA LEU A 163 3.29 2.12 -18.05
C LEU A 163 3.75 0.80 -18.68
N GLY A 164 4.98 0.42 -18.42
CA GLY A 164 5.62 -0.80 -18.93
C GLY A 164 6.69 -1.34 -18.00
N PRO A 165 7.20 -2.57 -18.21
CA PRO A 165 8.13 -3.23 -17.31
C PRO A 165 9.58 -2.69 -17.43
N GLU A 166 9.93 -2.02 -18.53
CA GLU A 166 11.30 -1.58 -18.73
C GLU A 166 11.62 -0.33 -17.89
N ALA A 167 12.80 -0.34 -17.28
CA ALA A 167 13.33 0.77 -16.48
C ALA A 167 14.04 1.84 -17.35
N SER A 168 13.88 1.80 -18.68
CA SER A 168 14.49 2.75 -19.60
C SER A 168 13.59 3.07 -20.78
N CYS A 169 13.77 4.23 -21.38
CA CYS A 169 13.08 4.63 -22.60
C CYS A 169 13.85 5.72 -23.35
N ASP A 170 13.50 5.94 -24.61
CA ASP A 170 13.96 7.08 -25.37
C ASP A 170 13.05 8.29 -25.15
N TRP A 171 13.63 9.46 -25.18
CA TRP A 171 12.94 10.74 -25.08
C TRP A 171 13.52 11.76 -26.07
N VAL A 172 12.65 12.50 -26.71
CA VAL A 172 13.04 13.67 -27.51
C VAL A 172 12.49 14.90 -26.78
N PRO A 173 13.40 15.74 -26.18
CA PRO A 173 12.96 16.94 -25.49
C PRO A 173 12.26 17.93 -26.43
N GLU A 174 11.08 18.37 -26.05
CA GLU A 174 10.27 19.36 -26.79
C GLU A 174 10.40 20.78 -26.25
N VAL A 175 11.06 20.93 -25.12
CA VAL A 175 11.27 22.22 -24.43
C VAL A 175 12.70 22.30 -23.92
N ALA A 176 13.29 23.53 -23.99
CA ALA A 176 14.61 23.81 -23.43
C ALA A 176 14.52 24.29 -21.97
N GLY A 177 15.61 24.16 -21.23
CA GLY A 177 15.75 24.63 -19.85
C GLY A 177 15.57 23.52 -18.81
N ASP A 178 15.20 23.92 -17.61
CA ASP A 178 15.04 22.97 -16.50
C ASP A 178 13.68 22.26 -16.61
N VAL A 179 13.72 20.94 -16.70
CA VAL A 179 12.59 20.04 -16.85
C VAL A 179 12.64 19.01 -15.72
N ASN A 180 11.52 18.62 -15.18
CA ASN A 180 11.45 17.47 -14.28
C ASN A 180 10.96 16.22 -15.04
N ILE A 181 11.69 15.13 -14.90
CA ILE A 181 11.22 13.82 -15.29
C ILE A 181 10.57 13.18 -14.08
N LEU A 182 9.29 12.88 -14.19
CA LEU A 182 8.55 12.13 -13.18
C LEU A 182 8.48 10.66 -13.59
N VAL A 183 8.74 9.80 -12.63
CA VAL A 183 8.67 8.35 -12.81
C VAL A 183 7.65 7.80 -11.83
N ASP A 184 6.53 7.35 -12.37
CA ASP A 184 5.55 6.57 -11.60
C ASP A 184 5.96 5.11 -11.67
N ALA A 185 6.28 4.52 -10.54
CA ALA A 185 6.55 3.09 -10.44
C ALA A 185 5.35 2.41 -9.75
N VAL A 186 4.83 1.38 -10.41
CA VAL A 186 3.62 0.67 -10.00
C VAL A 186 3.97 -0.78 -9.70
N ASP A 187 3.75 -1.20 -8.46
CA ASP A 187 3.98 -2.59 -8.03
C ASP A 187 2.90 -3.55 -8.55
N SER A 188 3.08 -4.85 -8.32
CA SER A 188 2.12 -5.89 -8.73
C SER A 188 0.74 -5.76 -8.08
N ALA A 189 0.64 -5.01 -6.99
CA ALA A 189 -0.59 -4.73 -6.27
C ALA A 189 -1.30 -3.46 -6.77
N GLY A 190 -0.68 -2.70 -7.69
CA GLY A 190 -1.19 -1.43 -8.18
C GLY A 190 -0.89 -0.24 -7.27
N ASN A 191 0.00 -0.38 -6.27
CA ASN A 191 0.47 0.76 -5.51
C ASN A 191 1.40 1.61 -6.39
N VAL A 192 1.23 2.93 -6.32
CA VAL A 192 2.02 3.88 -7.10
C VAL A 192 2.94 4.66 -6.16
N ARG A 193 4.22 4.73 -6.53
CA ARG A 193 5.19 5.68 -5.95
C ARG A 193 5.73 6.55 -7.08
N THR A 194 5.91 7.84 -6.84
CA THR A 194 6.40 8.79 -7.84
C THR A 194 7.70 9.41 -7.38
N TRP A 195 8.70 9.41 -8.25
CA TRP A 195 9.97 10.11 -8.08
C TRP A 195 10.07 11.25 -9.10
N ARG A 196 10.79 12.29 -8.72
CA ARG A 196 11.02 13.47 -9.55
C ARG A 196 12.52 13.71 -9.71
N PHE A 197 12.97 13.80 -10.95
CA PHE A 197 14.38 14.02 -11.30
C PHE A 197 14.51 15.29 -12.13
N PRO A 198 15.26 16.30 -11.67
CA PRO A 198 15.56 17.45 -12.48
C PRO A 198 16.51 17.08 -13.60
N VAL A 199 16.21 17.53 -14.82
CA VAL A 199 17.03 17.36 -16.03
C VAL A 199 17.12 18.71 -16.70
N ARG A 200 18.32 19.10 -17.15
CA ARG A 200 18.53 20.29 -17.97
C ARG A 200 18.66 19.89 -19.44
N VAL A 201 17.86 20.54 -20.28
CA VAL A 201 17.86 20.43 -21.74
C VAL A 201 18.49 21.66 -22.36
#